data_4166691c2f917b2594241dc9d338df7e
#
_entry.id   4166691c2f917b2594241dc9d338df7e
#
_cell.length_a   1.000
_cell.length_b   1.000
_cell.length_c   1.000
_cell.angle_alpha   90.00
_cell.angle_beta   90.00
_cell.angle_gamma   90.00
#
_symmetry.space_group_name_H-M   'P 1'
#
loop_
_entity.id
_entity.type
_entity.pdbx_description
1 polymer ?
#
loop_
_entity_poly.entity_id
_entity_poly.type
_entity_poly.pdbx_seq_one_letter_code
_entity_poly.pdbx_strand_id
1 'polypeptide(L)'
;MGVARGDAVASEEREFAFDACATAASLGGGTIESPAVGKRPPIEAQAPARSVAQRLESLRQANEIRMKRAALKQALRDGTVRLEEILLEPPEYVERAKVRELFLAVPKLGPVRASRLLRACAISEAKTLGGLTERQRRELLAAVRD
;
A
#
# COMPACT_ATOMS: atom_id res chain seq x y z
N MET A 1 -32.36 -27.97 41.39
CA MET A 1 -31.12 -28.77 41.33
C MET A 1 -30.50 -28.55 40.00
N GLY A 2 -29.45 -27.94 39.83
CA GLY A 2 -28.20 -27.60 40.45
C GLY A 2 -27.31 -27.07 39.34
N VAL A 3 -26.69 -26.04 39.72
CA VAL A 3 -25.30 -25.70 39.86
C VAL A 3 -24.65 -25.03 38.65
N ALA A 4 -24.39 -23.76 38.90
CA ALA A 4 -23.43 -22.89 38.23
C ALA A 4 -21.99 -23.44 38.27
N ARG A 5 -21.20 -23.00 37.31
CA ARG A 5 -19.76 -22.69 37.39
C ARG A 5 -19.41 -22.09 36.00
N GLY A 6 -19.00 -20.89 35.84
CA GLY A 6 -18.06 -20.08 36.56
C GLY A 6 -16.65 -20.48 36.19
N ASP A 7 -16.11 -19.96 35.07
CA ASP A 7 -14.68 -19.88 34.90
C ASP A 7 -14.31 -18.60 34.18
N ALA A 8 -13.86 -17.67 35.00
CA ALA A 8 -13.12 -16.51 34.61
C ALA A 8 -11.75 -16.94 34.07
N VAL A 9 -11.40 -16.60 32.88
CA VAL A 9 -10.05 -16.75 32.39
C VAL A 9 -9.37 -15.37 32.36
N ALA A 10 -8.39 -15.30 33.18
CA ALA A 10 -7.56 -14.15 33.51
C ALA A 10 -6.88 -13.56 32.26
N SER A 11 -6.93 -12.24 32.22
CA SER A 11 -6.08 -11.38 31.42
C SER A 11 -4.62 -11.56 31.83
N GLU A 12 -3.82 -12.13 30.97
CA GLU A 12 -2.36 -12.17 31.12
C GLU A 12 -1.77 -10.96 30.41
N GLU A 13 -1.65 -9.89 31.19
CA GLU A 13 -0.80 -8.74 30.85
C GLU A 13 0.65 -9.19 30.88
N ARG A 14 1.24 -9.34 29.68
CA ARG A 14 2.69 -9.49 29.57
C ARG A 14 3.34 -8.12 29.60
N GLU A 15 3.73 -7.72 30.78
CA GLU A 15 4.73 -6.68 31.02
C GLU A 15 6.04 -7.06 30.34
N PHE A 16 6.41 -6.36 29.30
CA PHE A 16 7.78 -6.37 28.78
C PHE A 16 8.63 -5.47 29.66
N ALA A 17 9.29 -6.07 30.64
CA ALA A 17 10.34 -5.44 31.41
C ALA A 17 11.54 -5.15 30.49
N PHE A 18 11.81 -3.88 30.28
CA PHE A 18 13.03 -3.38 29.66
C PHE A 18 14.14 -3.39 30.69
N ASP A 19 14.97 -4.43 30.67
CA ASP A 19 16.10 -4.54 31.58
C ASP A 19 17.24 -3.67 31.05
N ALA A 20 17.47 -2.58 31.77
CA ALA A 20 18.58 -1.67 31.55
C ALA A 20 19.85 -2.28 32.14
N CYS A 21 20.68 -2.89 31.34
CA CYS A 21 22.03 -3.29 31.71
C CYS A 21 22.98 -2.12 31.55
N ALA A 22 23.17 -1.40 32.65
CA ALA A 22 24.26 -0.44 32.82
C ALA A 22 25.51 -1.19 33.24
N THR A 23 26.51 -1.24 32.37
CA THR A 23 27.88 -1.59 32.78
C THR A 23 28.82 -0.49 32.34
N ALA A 24 29.24 0.27 33.30
CA ALA A 24 30.33 1.22 33.18
C ALA A 24 31.67 0.48 33.13
N ALA A 25 32.48 0.76 32.13
CA ALA A 25 33.92 0.54 32.20
C ALA A 25 34.63 1.70 31.49
N SER A 26 35.35 2.38 32.31
CA SER A 26 36.27 3.48 32.15
C SER A 26 37.46 3.19 31.23
N LEU A 27 38.03 4.30 30.71
CA LEU A 27 39.42 4.55 30.27
C LEU A 27 39.77 4.28 28.80
N GLY A 28 40.03 5.39 28.14
CA GLY A 28 40.74 5.45 26.88
C GLY A 28 40.53 6.78 26.18
N GLY A 29 41.33 7.81 26.55
CA GLY A 29 41.35 9.08 25.84
C GLY A 29 41.85 8.89 24.41
N GLY A 30 41.00 9.10 23.48
CA GLY A 30 41.28 9.25 22.08
C GLY A 30 40.39 10.35 21.56
N THR A 31 40.97 11.51 21.36
CA THR A 31 40.31 12.63 20.68
C THR A 31 40.08 12.21 19.24
N ILE A 32 38.94 11.59 18.97
CA ILE A 32 38.46 11.42 17.60
C ILE A 32 37.87 12.72 17.19
N GLU A 33 38.69 13.48 16.48
CA GLU A 33 38.29 14.62 15.68
C GLU A 33 37.18 14.16 14.73
N SER A 34 35.94 14.52 15.08
CA SER A 34 34.79 14.28 14.20
C SER A 34 35.07 14.95 12.87
N PRO A 35 35.06 14.23 11.74
CA PRO A 35 35.11 14.89 10.45
C PRO A 35 33.89 15.82 10.40
N ALA A 36 34.15 17.09 10.16
CA ALA A 36 33.16 18.14 9.99
C ALA A 36 32.05 17.58 9.10
N VAL A 37 30.87 17.41 9.71
CA VAL A 37 29.64 17.17 8.96
C VAL A 37 29.50 18.36 8.05
N GLY A 38 29.92 18.17 6.80
CA GLY A 38 29.76 19.16 5.76
C GLY A 38 28.30 19.57 5.77
N LYS A 39 28.05 20.82 6.12
CA LYS A 39 26.75 21.45 5.95
C LYS A 39 26.35 21.16 4.51
N ARG A 40 25.45 20.19 4.34
CA ARG A 40 24.75 20.07 3.06
C ARG A 40 24.16 21.44 2.79
N PRO A 41 24.47 22.08 1.65
CA PRO A 41 23.80 23.33 1.32
C PRO A 41 22.30 23.06 1.40
N PRO A 42 21.49 23.94 1.95
CA PRO A 42 20.06 23.80 1.90
C PRO A 42 19.73 23.63 0.43
N ILE A 43 19.17 22.47 0.08
CA ILE A 43 18.61 22.24 -1.24
C ILE A 43 17.34 23.09 -1.25
N GLU A 44 17.52 24.39 -1.43
CA GLU A 44 16.50 25.27 -1.95
C GLU A 44 16.32 24.89 -3.43
N ALA A 45 15.89 23.65 -3.65
CA ALA A 45 15.16 23.33 -4.85
C ALA A 45 13.85 24.12 -4.73
N GLN A 46 13.91 25.39 -5.04
CA GLN A 46 12.74 26.19 -5.32
C GLN A 46 12.04 25.50 -6.49
N ALA A 47 11.18 24.53 -6.14
CA ALA A 47 10.23 24.01 -7.08
C ALA A 47 9.53 25.25 -7.67
N PRO A 48 9.53 25.43 -9.00
CA PRO A 48 9.02 26.65 -9.61
C PRO A 48 7.64 26.92 -9.02
N ALA A 49 7.45 28.12 -8.48
CA ALA A 49 6.24 28.50 -7.78
C ALA A 49 5.07 28.40 -8.78
N ARG A 50 4.36 27.27 -8.76
CA ARG A 50 3.19 27.08 -9.61
C ARG A 50 2.17 28.14 -9.24
N SER A 51 1.63 28.82 -10.25
CA SER A 51 0.59 29.81 -10.03
C SER A 51 -0.61 29.19 -9.32
N VAL A 52 -1.39 29.98 -8.58
CA VAL A 52 -2.61 29.51 -7.91
C VAL A 52 -3.55 28.83 -8.90
N ALA A 53 -3.68 29.38 -10.11
CA ALA A 53 -4.48 28.79 -11.18
C ALA A 53 -4.00 27.40 -11.58
N GLN A 54 -2.70 27.19 -11.73
CA GLN A 54 -2.12 25.88 -12.05
C GLN A 54 -2.33 24.87 -10.91
N ARG A 55 -2.28 25.30 -9.66
CA ARG A 55 -2.58 24.44 -8.49
C ARG A 55 -4.03 24.02 -8.47
N LEU A 56 -4.95 24.94 -8.69
CA LEU A 56 -6.38 24.66 -8.76
C LEU A 56 -6.72 23.69 -9.90
N GLU A 57 -6.13 23.89 -11.06
CA GLU A 57 -6.32 23.00 -12.20
C GLU A 57 -5.80 21.59 -11.91
N SER A 58 -4.60 21.48 -11.34
CA SER A 58 -4.04 20.19 -10.95
C SER A 58 -4.91 19.47 -9.89
N LEU A 59 -5.50 20.21 -8.96
CA LEU A 59 -6.43 19.65 -7.96
C LEU A 59 -7.74 19.17 -8.61
N ARG A 60 -8.28 19.92 -9.56
CA ARG A 60 -9.48 19.51 -10.31
C ARG A 60 -9.24 18.20 -11.06
N GLN A 61 -8.14 18.12 -11.81
CA GLN A 61 -7.76 16.90 -12.54
C GLN A 61 -7.53 15.72 -11.59
N ALA A 62 -6.87 15.93 -10.46
CA ALA A 62 -6.67 14.89 -9.46
C ALA A 62 -8.00 14.40 -8.86
N ASN A 63 -8.93 15.30 -8.59
CA ASN A 63 -10.25 14.95 -8.06
C ASN A 63 -11.08 14.20 -9.11
N GLU A 64 -11.05 14.61 -10.36
CA GLU A 64 -11.73 13.92 -11.47
C GLU A 64 -11.25 12.46 -11.59
N ILE A 65 -9.94 12.25 -11.57
CA ILE A 65 -9.35 10.90 -11.60
C ILE A 65 -9.81 10.08 -10.38
N ARG A 66 -9.86 10.68 -9.19
CA ARG A 66 -10.35 9.99 -7.98
C ARG A 66 -11.81 9.59 -8.11
N MET A 67 -12.65 10.48 -8.62
CA MET A 67 -14.06 10.21 -8.86
C MET A 67 -14.26 9.07 -9.88
N LYS A 68 -13.55 9.10 -11.01
CA LYS A 68 -13.59 8.04 -12.02
C LYS A 68 -13.16 6.69 -11.43
N ARG A 69 -12.09 6.66 -10.62
CA ARG A 69 -11.65 5.43 -9.94
C ARG A 69 -12.66 4.92 -8.91
N ALA A 70 -13.30 5.83 -8.16
CA ALA A 70 -14.34 5.45 -7.21
C ALA A 70 -15.57 4.86 -7.92
N ALA A 71 -16.02 5.48 -9.00
CA ALA A 71 -17.10 4.99 -9.83
C ALA A 71 -16.79 3.59 -10.41
N LEU A 72 -15.58 3.39 -10.92
CA LEU A 72 -15.15 2.10 -11.42
C LEU A 72 -15.13 1.01 -10.34
N LYS A 73 -14.61 1.32 -9.14
CA LYS A 73 -14.64 0.38 -8.01
C LYS A 73 -16.07 0.02 -7.61
N GLN A 74 -16.99 0.97 -7.71
CA GLN A 74 -18.41 0.70 -7.48
C GLN A 74 -18.97 -0.21 -8.56
N ALA A 75 -18.72 0.08 -9.83
CA ALA A 75 -19.15 -0.74 -10.96
C ALA A 75 -18.63 -2.19 -10.89
N LEU A 76 -17.39 -2.38 -10.41
CA LEU A 76 -16.81 -3.69 -10.14
C LEU A 76 -17.53 -4.43 -9.00
N ARG A 77 -17.94 -3.71 -7.95
CA ARG A 77 -18.72 -4.29 -6.82
C ARG A 77 -20.11 -4.70 -7.25
N ASP A 78 -20.74 -3.88 -8.08
CA ASP A 78 -22.09 -4.13 -8.61
C ASP A 78 -22.09 -5.18 -9.72
N GLY A 79 -20.90 -5.56 -10.22
CA GLY A 79 -20.74 -6.53 -11.28
C GLY A 79 -21.12 -6.02 -12.67
N THR A 80 -21.35 -4.72 -12.84
CA THR A 80 -21.67 -4.09 -14.13
C THR A 80 -20.46 -4.05 -15.06
N VAL A 81 -19.26 -4.00 -14.50
CA VAL A 81 -17.99 -4.07 -15.23
C VAL A 81 -17.21 -5.28 -14.75
N ARG A 82 -16.63 -6.03 -15.67
CA ARG A 82 -15.80 -7.19 -15.35
C ARG A 82 -14.35 -6.77 -15.19
N LEU A 83 -13.67 -7.36 -14.20
CA LEU A 83 -12.24 -7.12 -13.99
C LEU A 83 -11.41 -7.50 -15.22
N GLU A 84 -11.84 -8.51 -15.97
CA GLU A 84 -11.19 -8.96 -17.19
C GLU A 84 -11.11 -7.87 -18.27
N GLU A 85 -12.17 -7.10 -18.44
CA GLU A 85 -12.24 -6.00 -19.40
C GLU A 85 -11.20 -4.92 -19.08
N ILE A 86 -11.09 -4.58 -17.79
CA ILE A 86 -10.12 -3.58 -17.31
C ILE A 86 -8.67 -4.08 -17.44
N LEU A 87 -8.46 -5.40 -17.30
CA LEU A 87 -7.14 -6.00 -17.49
C LEU A 87 -6.73 -6.02 -18.95
N LEU A 88 -7.68 -6.19 -19.89
CA LEU A 88 -7.42 -6.17 -21.33
C LEU A 88 -7.16 -4.75 -21.83
N GLU A 89 -8.06 -3.84 -21.51
CA GLU A 89 -7.99 -2.44 -21.93
C GLU A 89 -8.06 -1.52 -20.71
N PRO A 90 -6.91 -1.24 -20.08
CA PRO A 90 -6.89 -0.38 -18.91
C PRO A 90 -7.14 1.07 -19.30
N PRO A 91 -8.18 1.74 -18.76
CA PRO A 91 -8.36 3.17 -18.96
C PRO A 91 -7.21 3.97 -18.34
N GLU A 92 -6.79 5.08 -18.93
CA GLU A 92 -5.68 5.91 -18.45
C GLU A 92 -5.75 6.27 -16.96
N TYR A 93 -6.97 6.60 -16.47
CA TYR A 93 -7.17 6.96 -15.06
C TYR A 93 -6.94 5.81 -14.10
N VAL A 94 -6.87 4.55 -14.57
CA VAL A 94 -6.63 3.35 -13.74
C VAL A 94 -5.20 2.84 -13.85
N GLU A 95 -4.44 3.21 -14.85
CA GLU A 95 -3.07 2.72 -15.07
C GLU A 95 -2.19 2.86 -13.82
N ARG A 96 -2.32 3.98 -13.08
CA ARG A 96 -1.59 4.25 -11.84
C ARG A 96 -2.25 3.64 -10.59
N ALA A 97 -3.39 2.96 -10.73
CA ALA A 97 -4.02 2.28 -9.61
C ALA A 97 -3.30 0.96 -9.33
N LYS A 98 -3.23 0.59 -8.05
CA LYS A 98 -2.65 -0.70 -7.66
C LYS A 98 -3.57 -1.84 -8.07
N VAL A 99 -3.00 -2.88 -8.65
CA VAL A 99 -3.76 -4.09 -9.06
C VAL A 99 -4.55 -4.66 -7.89
N ARG A 100 -3.94 -4.74 -6.72
CA ARG A 100 -4.58 -5.21 -5.49
C ARG A 100 -5.88 -4.45 -5.15
N GLU A 101 -5.91 -3.13 -5.33
CA GLU A 101 -7.10 -2.34 -5.02
C GLU A 101 -8.29 -2.67 -5.92
N LEU A 102 -8.03 -3.01 -7.17
CA LEU A 102 -9.05 -3.43 -8.12
C LEU A 102 -9.59 -4.82 -7.76
N PHE A 103 -8.70 -5.74 -7.39
CA PHE A 103 -9.10 -7.07 -6.92
C PHE A 103 -9.98 -7.03 -5.67
N LEU A 104 -9.66 -6.13 -4.72
CA LEU A 104 -10.48 -5.93 -3.52
C LEU A 104 -11.86 -5.30 -3.80
N ALA A 105 -12.03 -4.67 -4.95
CA ALA A 105 -13.32 -4.12 -5.36
C ALA A 105 -14.25 -5.21 -5.93
N VAL A 106 -13.71 -6.33 -6.40
CA VAL A 106 -14.52 -7.42 -6.96
C VAL A 106 -15.16 -8.23 -5.85
N PRO A 107 -16.49 -8.44 -5.85
CA PRO A 107 -17.16 -9.33 -4.91
C PRO A 107 -16.60 -10.76 -5.07
N LYS A 108 -16.48 -11.48 -3.97
CA LYS A 108 -15.92 -12.85 -3.90
C LYS A 108 -14.38 -12.92 -3.97
N LEU A 109 -13.66 -11.86 -4.32
CA LEU A 109 -12.21 -11.77 -4.23
C LEU A 109 -11.82 -11.07 -2.93
N GLY A 110 -11.74 -11.83 -1.85
CA GLY A 110 -11.23 -11.32 -0.57
C GLY A 110 -9.72 -11.06 -0.58
N PRO A 111 -9.18 -10.34 0.44
CA PRO A 111 -7.76 -9.95 0.47
C PRO A 111 -6.80 -11.14 0.40
N VAL A 112 -7.14 -12.24 1.02
CA VAL A 112 -6.31 -13.45 1.02
C VAL A 112 -6.25 -14.08 -0.37
N ARG A 113 -7.39 -14.18 -1.06
CA ARG A 113 -7.46 -14.74 -2.42
C ARG A 113 -6.75 -13.82 -3.42
N ALA A 114 -6.94 -12.51 -3.31
CA ALA A 114 -6.24 -11.52 -4.12
C ALA A 114 -4.71 -11.62 -3.97
N SER A 115 -4.21 -11.68 -2.73
CA SER A 115 -2.76 -11.82 -2.47
C SER A 115 -2.23 -13.17 -3.00
N ARG A 116 -3.00 -14.25 -2.89
CA ARG A 116 -2.60 -15.55 -3.43
C ARG A 116 -2.48 -15.52 -4.95
N LEU A 117 -3.47 -14.95 -5.64
CA LEU A 117 -3.46 -14.81 -7.10
C LEU A 117 -2.27 -13.97 -7.59
N LEU A 118 -2.02 -12.82 -6.94
CA LEU A 118 -0.89 -11.97 -7.29
C LEU A 118 0.45 -12.68 -7.11
N ARG A 119 0.61 -13.45 -6.02
CA ARG A 119 1.83 -14.24 -5.78
C ARG A 119 2.00 -15.36 -6.81
N ALA A 120 0.92 -16.04 -7.18
CA ALA A 120 0.95 -17.10 -8.21
C ALA A 120 1.44 -16.56 -9.56
N CYS A 121 1.07 -15.32 -9.91
CA CYS A 121 1.51 -14.65 -11.13
C CYS A 121 2.84 -13.88 -10.97
N ALA A 122 3.56 -14.05 -9.85
CA ALA A 122 4.80 -13.32 -9.53
C ALA A 122 4.65 -11.78 -9.63
N ILE A 123 3.51 -11.25 -9.18
CA ILE A 123 3.18 -9.83 -9.20
C ILE A 123 3.22 -9.28 -7.77
N SER A 124 3.98 -8.20 -7.58
CA SER A 124 3.99 -7.48 -6.30
C SER A 124 2.64 -6.81 -6.02
N GLU A 125 2.17 -6.86 -4.78
CA GLU A 125 0.92 -6.20 -4.35
C GLU A 125 0.94 -4.67 -4.54
N ALA A 126 2.14 -4.08 -4.58
CA ALA A 126 2.33 -2.66 -4.81
C ALA A 126 2.31 -2.27 -6.29
N LYS A 127 2.31 -3.27 -7.20
CA LYS A 127 2.40 -3.01 -8.64
C LYS A 127 1.14 -2.35 -9.17
N THR A 128 1.35 -1.37 -10.06
CA THR A 128 0.24 -0.67 -10.73
C THR A 128 -0.22 -1.44 -11.97
N LEU A 129 -1.44 -1.18 -12.40
CA LEU A 129 -2.03 -1.84 -13.56
C LEU A 129 -1.23 -1.57 -14.85
N GLY A 130 -0.83 -0.32 -15.09
CA GLY A 130 0.02 0.05 -16.23
C GLY A 130 1.43 -0.51 -16.16
N GLY A 131 1.90 -0.91 -14.95
CA GLY A 131 3.21 -1.54 -14.77
C GLY A 131 3.21 -3.05 -15.04
N LEU A 132 2.06 -3.67 -15.32
CA LEU A 132 1.99 -5.08 -15.64
C LEU A 132 2.60 -5.37 -17.03
N THR A 133 3.43 -6.41 -17.08
CA THR A 133 3.87 -6.93 -18.38
C THR A 133 2.72 -7.67 -19.06
N GLU A 134 2.76 -7.79 -20.35
CA GLU A 134 1.71 -8.49 -21.10
C GLU A 134 1.58 -9.96 -20.68
N ARG A 135 2.70 -10.61 -20.39
CA ARG A 135 2.73 -11.96 -19.84
C ARG A 135 1.98 -12.03 -18.50
N GLN A 136 2.30 -11.15 -17.57
CA GLN A 136 1.64 -11.09 -16.26
C GLN A 136 0.14 -10.80 -16.38
N ARG A 137 -0.23 -9.96 -17.35
CA ARG A 137 -1.63 -9.66 -17.64
C ARG A 137 -2.40 -10.89 -18.11
N ARG A 138 -1.82 -11.68 -19.02
CA ARG A 138 -2.41 -12.95 -19.48
C ARG A 138 -2.52 -13.99 -18.37
N GLU A 139 -1.48 -14.14 -17.56
CA GLU A 139 -1.48 -15.05 -16.41
C GLU A 139 -2.57 -14.67 -15.39
N LEU A 140 -2.73 -13.36 -15.11
CA LEU A 140 -3.79 -12.84 -14.26
C LEU A 140 -5.19 -13.12 -14.83
N LEU A 141 -5.38 -12.90 -16.13
CA LEU A 141 -6.65 -13.16 -16.80
C LEU A 141 -7.03 -14.65 -16.72
N ALA A 142 -6.07 -15.54 -16.90
CA ALA A 142 -6.30 -16.96 -16.73
C ALA A 142 -6.69 -17.31 -15.30
N ALA A 143 -5.97 -16.78 -14.31
CA ALA A 143 -6.21 -17.04 -12.89
C ALA A 143 -7.50 -16.42 -12.32
N VAL A 144 -8.08 -15.42 -12.97
CA VAL A 144 -9.36 -14.80 -12.56
C VAL A 144 -10.55 -15.58 -13.10
N ARG A 145 -10.38 -16.29 -14.23
CA ARG A 145 -11.43 -17.10 -14.84
C ARG A 145 -11.64 -18.45 -14.15
N ASP A 146 -10.61 -18.95 -13.45
CA ASP A 146 -10.66 -20.15 -12.60
C ASP A 146 -11.27 -19.82 -11.22
#